data_6c2e8b03020b64eeee37206f935bae77
#
_entry.id   6c2e8b03020b64eeee37206f935bae77
#
_cell.length_a   1.000
_cell.length_b   1.000
_cell.length_c   1.000
_cell.angle_alpha   90.00
_cell.angle_beta   90.00
_cell.angle_gamma   90.00
#
_symmetry.space_group_name_H-M   'P 1'
#
loop_
_entity.id
_entity.type
_entity.pdbx_description
1 polymer ?
#
loop_
_entity_poly.entity_id
_entity_poly.type
_entity_poly.pdbx_seq_one_letter_code
_entity_poly.pdbx_strand_id
1 'polypeptide(L)'
;MIVYSNKFRNSCIPFQSYEFEVLNELKDCRNRTDDNCIQHTRFLFEMDSTSLDEQLTYLNRNKDIITRCVFSGSKSLHMIIQFTNDFEQTCKDNYKEIWNILNKLLFDKKCDSACSNPSRLTRRPGAIRADTAKEQKLVYNNPEIRVKGNVLDRIIVSLRQKQRQKHLFKATRSNILPTNKDNPGLCQNYDVIRHYLETSYPKLNGNGDSSISLFKAIRCCIKYNDKVTLKKVINKAVLERWTTKELERMIRNIKDKYV
;
A
#
# COMPACT_ATOMS: atom_id res chain seq x y z
N MET A 1 -4.84 29.19 2.84
CA MET A 1 -5.16 27.79 3.21
C MET A 1 -6.66 27.59 3.03
N ILE A 2 -7.07 26.55 2.32
CA ILE A 2 -8.47 26.25 2.01
C ILE A 2 -9.00 25.28 3.07
N VAL A 3 -10.14 25.58 3.64
CA VAL A 3 -10.74 24.87 4.76
C VAL A 3 -12.13 24.38 4.40
N TYR A 4 -12.45 23.13 4.71
CA TYR A 4 -13.74 22.52 4.43
C TYR A 4 -14.47 22.10 5.71
N SER A 5 -15.80 22.25 5.71
CA SER A 5 -16.64 21.68 6.76
C SER A 5 -17.23 20.34 6.36
N ASN A 6 -17.66 19.53 7.33
CA ASN A 6 -18.38 18.30 7.07
C ASN A 6 -19.69 18.51 6.30
N LYS A 7 -20.37 19.65 6.51
CA LYS A 7 -21.63 19.98 5.83
C LYS A 7 -21.43 20.44 4.38
N PHE A 8 -20.27 20.99 4.06
CA PHE A 8 -20.01 21.66 2.77
C PHE A 8 -18.72 21.15 2.15
N ARG A 9 -18.68 19.83 1.90
CA ARG A 9 -17.49 19.15 1.37
C ARG A 9 -16.88 19.78 0.11
N ASN A 10 -17.69 20.52 -0.66
CA ASN A 10 -17.32 21.13 -1.93
C ASN A 10 -17.33 22.66 -1.90
N SER A 11 -17.50 23.29 -0.73
CA SER A 11 -17.48 24.74 -0.60
C SER A 11 -16.29 25.21 0.24
N CYS A 12 -15.66 26.27 -0.22
CA CYS A 12 -14.65 26.99 0.52
C CYS A 12 -15.36 28.01 1.42
N ILE A 13 -15.05 28.00 2.69
CA ILE A 13 -15.66 28.89 3.64
C ILE A 13 -14.59 29.53 4.52
N PRO A 14 -14.84 30.72 5.09
CA PRO A 14 -13.85 31.44 5.89
C PRO A 14 -13.24 30.58 6.98
N PHE A 15 -11.93 30.64 7.08
CA PHE A 15 -11.05 29.82 7.91
C PHE A 15 -11.51 29.61 9.36
N GLN A 16 -12.18 30.59 9.95
CA GLN A 16 -12.53 30.61 11.37
C GLN A 16 -13.66 29.65 11.78
N SER A 17 -14.40 29.09 10.83
CA SER A 17 -15.65 28.34 11.08
C SER A 17 -15.56 26.83 10.91
N TYR A 18 -14.39 26.24 10.52
CA TYR A 18 -14.32 24.85 10.06
C TYR A 18 -13.37 23.99 10.83
N GLU A 19 -13.80 22.74 11.00
CA GLU A 19 -13.07 21.69 11.70
C GLU A 19 -11.91 21.09 10.90
N PHE A 20 -11.89 21.33 9.60
CA PHE A 20 -10.98 20.66 8.69
C PHE A 20 -10.22 21.64 7.78
N GLU A 21 -9.04 21.23 7.40
CA GLU A 21 -8.24 21.84 6.35
C GLU A 21 -7.83 20.79 5.32
N VAL A 22 -7.54 21.18 4.10
CA VAL A 22 -6.96 20.27 3.10
C VAL A 22 -5.52 19.92 3.47
N LEU A 23 -5.17 18.65 3.30
CA LEU A 23 -3.81 18.16 3.55
C LEU A 23 -2.81 18.76 2.56
N ASN A 24 -3.11 18.67 1.28
CA ASN A 24 -2.31 19.22 0.19
C ASN A 24 -3.11 20.31 -0.54
N GLU A 25 -2.41 21.26 -1.15
CA GLU A 25 -3.04 22.37 -1.85
C GLU A 25 -3.84 21.89 -3.07
N LEU A 26 -5.00 22.51 -3.31
CA LEU A 26 -5.88 22.23 -4.44
C LEU A 26 -5.86 23.39 -5.44
N LYS A 27 -5.92 23.06 -6.73
CA LYS A 27 -6.05 24.03 -7.82
C LYS A 27 -7.39 24.79 -7.73
N ASP A 28 -8.46 24.06 -7.45
CA ASP A 28 -9.81 24.60 -7.26
C ASP A 28 -10.42 24.08 -5.95
N CYS A 29 -10.78 24.99 -5.07
CA CYS A 29 -11.38 24.68 -3.77
C CYS A 29 -12.79 24.08 -3.84
N ARG A 30 -13.48 24.22 -4.95
CA ARG A 30 -14.83 23.69 -5.16
C ARG A 30 -14.83 22.19 -5.43
N ASN A 31 -13.70 21.63 -5.85
CA ASN A 31 -13.60 20.23 -6.22
C ASN A 31 -12.44 19.55 -5.46
N ARG A 32 -12.78 18.69 -4.50
CA ARG A 32 -11.80 17.96 -3.68
C ARG A 32 -11.60 16.55 -4.23
N THR A 33 -10.81 16.44 -5.29
CA THR A 33 -10.35 15.16 -5.89
C THR A 33 -8.84 15.09 -5.93
N ASP A 34 -8.29 13.90 -6.07
CA ASP A 34 -6.85 13.69 -6.15
C ASP A 34 -6.24 14.39 -7.38
N ASP A 35 -6.96 14.40 -8.50
CA ASP A 35 -6.53 15.08 -9.74
C ASP A 35 -6.51 16.61 -9.61
N ASN A 36 -7.23 17.16 -8.63
CA ASN A 36 -7.25 18.59 -8.36
C ASN A 36 -6.16 19.04 -7.38
N CYS A 37 -5.38 18.11 -6.81
CA CYS A 37 -4.23 18.43 -5.98
C CYS A 37 -3.09 18.99 -6.85
N ILE A 38 -2.52 20.13 -6.43
CA ILE A 38 -1.30 20.70 -7.04
C ILE A 38 -0.07 20.43 -6.20
N GLN A 39 -0.25 19.94 -4.98
CA GLN A 39 0.81 19.51 -4.08
C GLN A 39 0.54 18.07 -3.59
N HIS A 40 1.61 17.25 -3.47
CA HIS A 40 1.52 15.83 -3.08
C HIS A 40 2.54 15.44 -2.00
N THR A 41 3.24 16.40 -1.41
CA THR A 41 4.35 16.14 -0.48
C THR A 41 3.92 15.86 0.96
N ARG A 42 2.64 16.07 1.31
CA ARG A 42 2.12 15.85 2.67
C ARG A 42 1.32 14.57 2.75
N PHE A 43 1.57 13.78 3.80
CA PHE A 43 0.95 12.49 4.07
C PHE A 43 0.31 12.49 5.45
N LEU A 44 -0.96 12.08 5.54
CA LEU A 44 -1.71 11.99 6.79
C LEU A 44 -1.73 10.54 7.31
N PHE A 45 -1.53 10.39 8.61
CA PHE A 45 -1.62 9.12 9.33
C PHE A 45 -2.55 9.28 10.54
N GLU A 46 -3.59 8.45 10.61
CA GLU A 46 -4.61 8.44 11.64
C GLU A 46 -4.87 6.98 12.07
N MET A 47 -4.97 6.74 13.38
CA MET A 47 -5.16 5.40 13.94
C MET A 47 -6.44 5.35 14.79
N ASP A 48 -7.57 5.10 14.16
CA ASP A 48 -8.88 5.09 14.81
C ASP A 48 -9.15 3.91 15.77
N SER A 49 -8.39 2.82 15.59
CA SER A 49 -8.54 1.56 16.34
C SER A 49 -7.56 1.41 17.51
N THR A 50 -6.67 2.38 17.73
CA THR A 50 -5.65 2.34 18.78
C THR A 50 -5.94 3.37 19.89
N SER A 51 -5.49 3.07 21.12
CA SER A 51 -5.62 4.03 22.24
C SER A 51 -4.79 5.29 22.01
N LEU A 52 -5.15 6.40 22.64
CA LEU A 52 -4.37 7.64 22.56
C LEU A 52 -2.95 7.48 23.09
N ASP A 53 -2.73 6.68 24.12
CA ASP A 53 -1.40 6.42 24.69
C ASP A 53 -0.51 5.67 23.69
N GLU A 54 -1.07 4.71 22.98
CA GLU A 54 -0.34 4.02 21.91
C GLU A 54 -0.04 4.96 20.75
N GLN A 55 -0.98 5.81 20.34
CA GLN A 55 -0.76 6.82 19.31
C GLN A 55 0.33 7.83 19.72
N LEU A 56 0.37 8.26 20.98
CA LEU A 56 1.44 9.10 21.53
C LEU A 56 2.79 8.40 21.51
N THR A 57 2.82 7.09 21.75
CA THR A 57 4.05 6.28 21.62
C THR A 57 4.58 6.32 20.19
N TYR A 58 3.73 6.17 19.18
CA TYR A 58 4.11 6.31 17.76
C TYR A 58 4.58 7.73 17.42
N LEU A 59 3.89 8.75 17.92
CA LEU A 59 4.33 10.14 17.77
C LEU A 59 5.73 10.35 18.33
N ASN A 60 5.97 9.92 19.59
CA ASN A 60 7.26 10.09 20.24
C ASN A 60 8.40 9.33 19.54
N ARG A 61 8.14 8.13 19.04
CA ARG A 61 9.10 7.32 18.28
C ARG A 61 9.51 7.96 16.95
N ASN A 62 8.63 8.76 16.35
CA ASN A 62 8.80 9.29 14.99
C ASN A 62 8.84 10.83 14.95
N LYS A 63 9.16 11.52 16.07
CA LYS A 63 9.18 12.99 16.15
C LYS A 63 10.17 13.64 15.17
N ASP A 64 11.22 12.93 14.78
CA ASP A 64 12.26 13.37 13.84
C ASP A 64 11.80 13.46 12.38
N ILE A 65 10.63 12.90 12.07
CA ILE A 65 10.05 12.90 10.71
C ILE A 65 8.61 13.40 10.66
N ILE A 66 7.91 13.50 11.79
CA ILE A 66 6.56 14.06 11.86
C ILE A 66 6.66 15.59 11.90
N THR A 67 6.05 16.25 10.92
CA THR A 67 6.03 17.71 10.81
C THR A 67 5.01 18.33 11.75
N ARG A 68 3.83 17.72 11.88
CA ARG A 68 2.74 18.21 12.71
C ARG A 68 1.87 17.07 13.22
N CYS A 69 1.35 17.24 14.44
CA CYS A 69 0.36 16.35 15.03
C CYS A 69 -0.77 17.14 15.68
N VAL A 70 -2.02 16.79 15.35
CA VAL A 70 -3.23 17.43 15.87
C VAL A 70 -4.10 16.37 16.53
N PHE A 71 -4.51 16.58 17.77
CA PHE A 71 -5.55 15.80 18.41
C PHE A 71 -6.91 16.16 17.81
N SER A 72 -7.67 15.16 17.38
CA SER A 72 -8.93 15.33 16.65
C SER A 72 -10.10 15.88 17.46
N GLY A 73 -9.93 16.08 18.77
CA GLY A 73 -11.04 16.41 19.67
C GLY A 73 -11.91 15.20 20.05
N SER A 74 -11.49 13.97 19.74
CA SER A 74 -12.19 12.73 20.10
C SER A 74 -11.19 11.64 20.49
N LYS A 75 -10.80 10.76 19.56
CA LYS A 75 -10.06 9.54 19.83
C LYS A 75 -8.74 9.42 19.06
N SER A 76 -8.48 10.25 18.06
CA SER A 76 -7.34 10.07 17.18
C SER A 76 -6.40 11.27 17.11
N LEU A 77 -5.14 10.97 16.85
CA LEU A 77 -4.11 11.91 16.45
C LEU A 77 -3.96 11.92 14.93
N HIS A 78 -3.97 13.12 14.34
CA HIS A 78 -3.66 13.35 12.94
C HIS A 78 -2.17 13.70 12.83
N MET A 79 -1.34 12.75 12.44
CA MET A 79 0.10 12.92 12.27
C MET A 79 0.41 13.19 10.80
N ILE A 80 1.13 14.27 10.53
CA ILE A 80 1.48 14.70 9.18
C ILE A 80 2.97 14.55 8.99
N ILE A 81 3.36 13.89 7.89
CA ILE A 81 4.73 13.77 7.41
C ILE A 81 4.83 14.56 6.11
N GLN A 82 5.88 15.36 5.96
CA GLN A 82 6.09 16.18 4.77
C GLN A 82 7.45 15.90 4.13
N PHE A 83 7.44 15.74 2.82
CA PHE A 83 8.64 15.67 1.97
C PHE A 83 9.06 17.05 1.49
N THR A 84 10.28 17.17 1.01
CA THR A 84 10.78 18.37 0.32
C THR A 84 10.14 18.49 -1.06
N ASN A 85 10.09 19.70 -1.60
CA ASN A 85 9.43 19.98 -2.88
C ASN A 85 10.13 19.32 -4.09
N ASP A 86 11.43 19.08 -4.00
CA ASP A 86 12.19 18.32 -5.00
C ASP A 86 11.73 16.87 -5.14
N PHE A 87 10.97 16.38 -4.16
CA PHE A 87 10.37 15.03 -4.19
C PHE A 87 8.90 15.02 -4.69
N GLU A 88 8.35 16.18 -5.09
CA GLU A 88 6.95 16.37 -5.48
C GLU A 88 6.51 15.42 -6.59
N GLN A 89 7.28 15.32 -7.69
CA GLN A 89 6.91 14.44 -8.81
C GLN A 89 6.89 12.96 -8.39
N THR A 90 7.86 12.54 -7.58
CA THR A 90 7.89 11.16 -7.06
C THR A 90 6.69 10.88 -6.15
N CYS A 91 6.31 11.84 -5.31
CA CYS A 91 5.13 11.76 -4.46
C CYS A 91 3.85 11.68 -5.28
N LYS A 92 3.69 12.53 -6.30
CA LYS A 92 2.54 12.52 -7.20
C LYS A 92 2.35 11.18 -7.88
N ASP A 93 3.42 10.63 -8.48
CA ASP A 93 3.36 9.38 -9.23
C ASP A 93 3.16 8.14 -8.36
N ASN A 94 3.52 8.21 -7.08
CA ASN A 94 3.57 7.05 -6.18
C ASN A 94 2.90 7.32 -4.82
N TYR A 95 1.95 8.26 -4.70
CA TYR A 95 1.41 8.73 -3.43
C TYR A 95 0.94 7.60 -2.51
N LYS A 96 0.00 6.79 -3.00
CA LYS A 96 -0.55 5.66 -2.24
C LYS A 96 0.52 4.63 -1.85
N GLU A 97 1.51 4.45 -2.70
CA GLU A 97 2.61 3.52 -2.47
C GLU A 97 3.54 4.01 -1.35
N ILE A 98 3.92 5.30 -1.40
CA ILE A 98 4.73 5.95 -0.36
C ILE A 98 3.99 5.93 0.96
N TRP A 99 2.68 6.24 0.96
CA TRP A 99 1.84 6.16 2.15
C TRP A 99 1.87 4.75 2.77
N ASN A 100 1.71 3.70 1.96
CA ASN A 100 1.75 2.31 2.42
C ASN A 100 3.13 1.92 3.01
N ILE A 101 4.21 2.38 2.38
CA ILE A 101 5.58 2.15 2.87
C ILE A 101 5.77 2.82 4.22
N LEU A 102 5.40 4.09 4.35
CA LEU A 102 5.49 4.84 5.61
C LEU A 102 4.62 4.21 6.71
N ASN A 103 3.36 3.85 6.41
CA ASN A 103 2.48 3.18 7.36
C ASN A 103 3.09 1.88 7.87
N LYS A 104 3.72 1.10 7.01
CA LYS A 104 4.43 -0.13 7.41
C LYS A 104 5.68 0.15 8.25
N LEU A 105 6.49 1.13 7.86
CA LEU A 105 7.78 1.39 8.51
C LEU A 105 7.65 2.07 9.86
N LEU A 106 6.66 2.96 10.01
CA LEU A 106 6.57 3.89 11.14
C LEU A 106 5.42 3.57 12.09
N PHE A 107 4.35 2.96 11.57
CA PHE A 107 3.10 2.76 12.29
C PHE A 107 2.61 1.30 12.27
N ASP A 108 3.46 0.36 11.92
CA ASP A 108 3.19 -1.09 11.93
C ASP A 108 1.88 -1.48 11.19
N LYS A 109 1.51 -0.70 10.14
CA LYS A 109 0.27 -0.81 9.34
C LYS A 109 -1.03 -0.52 10.13
N LYS A 110 -0.97 0.22 11.23
CA LYS A 110 -2.13 0.50 12.08
C LYS A 110 -2.95 1.71 11.64
N CYS A 111 -2.46 2.50 10.66
CA CYS A 111 -3.19 3.68 10.20
C CYS A 111 -4.31 3.31 9.23
N ASP A 112 -5.40 4.10 9.30
CA ASP A 112 -6.55 3.96 8.40
C ASP A 112 -6.16 4.21 6.94
N SER A 113 -6.39 3.22 6.08
CA SER A 113 -6.10 3.29 4.65
C SER A 113 -6.90 4.37 3.90
N ALA A 114 -8.00 4.86 4.46
CA ALA A 114 -8.74 6.01 3.94
C ALA A 114 -7.90 7.29 3.90
N CYS A 115 -6.78 7.36 4.64
CA CYS A 115 -5.84 8.47 4.63
C CYS A 115 -4.81 8.41 3.48
N SER A 116 -4.86 7.38 2.62
CA SER A 116 -3.86 7.12 1.57
C SER A 116 -4.05 7.94 0.29
N ASN A 117 -4.84 9.00 0.30
CA ASN A 117 -5.10 9.87 -0.86
C ASN A 117 -4.65 11.32 -0.61
N PRO A 118 -4.11 12.03 -1.63
CA PRO A 118 -3.58 13.38 -1.46
C PRO A 118 -4.63 14.45 -1.17
N SER A 119 -5.88 14.27 -1.63
CA SER A 119 -6.99 15.20 -1.39
C SER A 119 -7.61 15.06 0.00
N ARG A 120 -6.99 14.33 0.93
CA ARG A 120 -7.54 14.08 2.26
C ARG A 120 -7.68 15.37 3.06
N LEU A 121 -8.73 15.42 3.90
CA LEU A 121 -8.88 16.45 4.92
C LEU A 121 -8.17 16.02 6.20
N THR A 122 -7.53 16.97 6.85
CA THR A 122 -6.96 16.81 8.20
C THR A 122 -7.64 17.74 9.19
N ARG A 123 -7.47 17.46 10.47
CA ARG A 123 -8.04 18.29 11.55
C ARG A 123 -7.29 19.60 11.69
N ARG A 124 -8.04 20.67 11.90
CA ARG A 124 -7.52 22.01 12.04
C ARG A 124 -7.29 22.34 13.51
N PRO A 125 -6.07 22.73 13.94
CA PRO A 125 -5.79 23.16 15.30
C PRO A 125 -6.63 24.38 15.69
N GLY A 126 -7.14 24.39 16.93
CA GLY A 126 -7.95 25.49 17.49
C GLY A 126 -9.43 25.46 17.08
N ALA A 127 -9.83 24.57 16.17
CA ALA A 127 -11.25 24.42 15.83
C ALA A 127 -11.98 23.58 16.88
N ILE A 128 -13.25 23.91 17.11
CA ILE A 128 -14.13 23.11 17.98
C ILE A 128 -14.81 22.03 17.13
N ARG A 129 -14.71 20.79 17.54
CA ARG A 129 -15.37 19.66 16.91
C ARG A 129 -16.86 19.64 17.24
N ALA A 130 -17.73 19.64 16.22
CA ALA A 130 -19.18 19.82 16.41
C ALA A 130 -19.86 18.69 17.19
N ASP A 131 -19.40 17.43 16.99
CA ASP A 131 -20.01 16.25 17.62
C ASP A 131 -19.60 16.05 19.09
N THR A 132 -18.42 16.51 19.50
CA THR A 132 -17.89 16.33 20.85
C THR A 132 -17.79 17.63 21.65
N ALA A 133 -17.97 18.79 21.01
CA ALA A 133 -17.73 20.12 21.55
C ALA A 133 -16.31 20.33 22.12
N LYS A 134 -15.34 19.49 21.73
CA LYS A 134 -13.95 19.54 22.16
C LYS A 134 -13.07 20.26 21.16
N GLU A 135 -12.09 20.97 21.67
CA GLU A 135 -11.08 21.64 20.86
C GLU A 135 -10.13 20.61 20.20
N GLN A 136 -9.82 20.83 18.92
CA GLN A 136 -8.78 20.12 18.18
C GLN A 136 -7.43 20.75 18.51
N LYS A 137 -6.62 20.07 19.32
CA LYS A 137 -5.40 20.65 19.90
C LYS A 137 -4.17 20.32 19.05
N LEU A 138 -3.32 21.32 18.83
CA LEU A 138 -1.98 21.11 18.31
C LEU A 138 -1.14 20.40 19.39
N VAL A 139 -0.76 19.14 19.14
CA VAL A 139 0.02 18.32 20.06
C VAL A 139 1.51 18.44 19.79
N TYR A 140 1.89 18.55 18.51
CA TYR A 140 3.26 18.68 18.07
C TYR A 140 3.34 19.49 16.78
N ASN A 141 4.35 20.35 16.67
CA ASN A 141 4.61 21.12 15.46
C ASN A 141 6.11 21.39 15.29
N ASN A 142 6.67 20.91 14.20
CA ASN A 142 8.01 21.25 13.76
C ASN A 142 8.00 21.41 12.22
N PRO A 143 7.69 22.62 11.73
CA PRO A 143 7.52 22.88 10.30
C PRO A 143 8.78 22.73 9.47
N GLU A 144 9.95 22.69 10.11
CA GLU A 144 11.26 22.54 9.42
C GLU A 144 11.62 21.08 9.17
N ILE A 145 11.00 20.14 9.85
CA ILE A 145 11.25 18.72 9.65
C ILE A 145 10.73 18.29 8.27
N ARG A 146 11.56 17.57 7.56
CA ARG A 146 11.25 16.91 6.28
C ARG A 146 11.81 15.50 6.29
N VAL A 147 11.12 14.59 5.58
CA VAL A 147 11.64 13.24 5.38
C VAL A 147 12.95 13.30 4.59
N LYS A 148 14.01 12.72 5.16
CA LYS A 148 15.36 12.67 4.57
C LYS A 148 16.12 11.44 5.09
N GLY A 149 17.35 11.24 4.57
CA GLY A 149 18.26 10.20 5.01
C GLY A 149 17.71 8.78 4.80
N ASN A 150 17.93 7.92 5.78
CA ASN A 150 17.65 6.48 5.68
C ASN A 150 16.18 6.14 5.41
N VAL A 151 15.22 6.96 5.83
CA VAL A 151 13.78 6.74 5.55
C VAL A 151 13.51 6.98 4.08
N LEU A 152 14.07 8.06 3.51
CA LEU A 152 13.95 8.36 2.09
C LEU A 152 14.59 7.25 1.24
N ASP A 153 15.79 6.79 1.61
CA ASP A 153 16.47 5.68 0.92
C ASP A 153 15.62 4.41 0.92
N ARG A 154 15.01 4.05 2.05
CA ARG A 154 14.11 2.90 2.16
C ARG A 154 12.89 3.03 1.25
N ILE A 155 12.32 4.22 1.14
CA ILE A 155 11.20 4.49 0.23
C ILE A 155 11.65 4.30 -1.21
N ILE A 156 12.76 4.91 -1.63
CA ILE A 156 13.30 4.80 -2.97
C ILE A 156 13.61 3.35 -3.34
N VAL A 157 14.27 2.62 -2.45
CA VAL A 157 14.58 1.19 -2.67
C VAL A 157 13.29 0.38 -2.83
N SER A 158 12.30 0.59 -1.97
CA SER A 158 11.01 -0.12 -2.04
C SER A 158 10.26 0.18 -3.34
N LEU A 159 10.21 1.45 -3.77
CA LEU A 159 9.60 1.85 -5.04
C LEU A 159 10.31 1.21 -6.24
N ARG A 160 11.65 1.22 -6.26
CA ARG A 160 12.46 0.57 -7.32
C ARG A 160 12.22 -0.93 -7.38
N GLN A 161 12.15 -1.61 -6.24
CA GLN A 161 11.85 -3.05 -6.18
C GLN A 161 10.47 -3.35 -6.77
N LYS A 162 9.44 -2.57 -6.43
CA LYS A 162 8.10 -2.74 -6.98
C LYS A 162 8.03 -2.44 -8.48
N GLN A 163 8.73 -1.43 -8.95
CA GLN A 163 8.84 -1.16 -10.39
C GLN A 163 9.50 -2.31 -11.12
N ARG A 164 10.62 -2.85 -10.62
CA ARG A 164 11.29 -4.04 -11.19
C ARG A 164 10.34 -5.25 -11.22
N GLN A 165 9.59 -5.48 -10.15
CA GLN A 165 8.58 -6.54 -10.12
C GLN A 165 7.50 -6.32 -11.18
N LYS A 166 6.97 -5.10 -11.32
CA LYS A 166 5.99 -4.76 -12.37
C LYS A 166 6.55 -4.95 -13.79
N HIS A 167 7.81 -4.61 -14.03
CA HIS A 167 8.47 -4.81 -15.33
C HIS A 167 8.72 -6.30 -15.64
N LEU A 168 9.22 -7.05 -14.68
CA LEU A 168 9.35 -8.51 -14.79
C LEU A 168 7.98 -9.14 -15.08
N PHE A 169 6.95 -8.65 -14.43
CA PHE A 169 5.56 -9.08 -14.63
C PHE A 169 5.03 -8.80 -16.03
N LYS A 170 5.24 -7.58 -16.55
CA LYS A 170 4.86 -7.23 -17.93
C LYS A 170 5.65 -8.06 -18.95
N ALA A 171 6.96 -8.19 -18.77
CA ALA A 171 7.82 -8.99 -19.65
C ALA A 171 7.44 -10.48 -19.64
N THR A 172 7.08 -11.02 -18.48
CA THR A 172 6.60 -12.40 -18.37
C THR A 172 5.23 -12.56 -19.03
N ARG A 173 4.36 -11.55 -18.91
CA ARG A 173 3.02 -11.56 -19.51
C ARG A 173 3.07 -11.46 -21.04
N SER A 174 3.98 -10.63 -21.61
CA SER A 174 4.16 -10.53 -23.07
C SER A 174 4.80 -11.78 -23.68
N ASN A 175 5.59 -12.53 -22.89
CA ASN A 175 6.26 -13.75 -23.37
C ASN A 175 5.51 -15.06 -23.05
N ILE A 176 4.40 -15.01 -22.30
CA ILE A 176 3.67 -16.19 -21.81
C ILE A 176 2.29 -16.35 -22.48
N LEU A 177 1.74 -15.31 -23.08
CA LEU A 177 0.42 -15.38 -23.69
C LEU A 177 0.51 -15.40 -25.23
N PRO A 178 0.30 -16.54 -25.88
CA PRO A 178 -0.35 -16.52 -27.16
C PRO A 178 -1.75 -15.95 -26.90
N THR A 179 -2.09 -14.86 -27.58
CA THR A 179 -3.45 -14.29 -27.60
C THR A 179 -4.38 -15.26 -28.31
N ASN A 180 -4.73 -16.36 -27.68
CA ASN A 180 -5.80 -17.23 -28.15
C ASN A 180 -7.10 -16.79 -27.45
N LYS A 181 -7.80 -15.87 -28.10
CA LYS A 181 -9.14 -15.41 -27.71
C LYS A 181 -10.22 -16.53 -27.74
N ASP A 182 -9.85 -17.72 -28.23
CA ASP A 182 -10.81 -18.77 -28.56
C ASP A 182 -11.00 -19.84 -27.46
N ASN A 183 -10.37 -19.69 -26.28
CA ASN A 183 -10.54 -20.66 -25.20
C ASN A 183 -10.64 -20.02 -23.81
N PRO A 184 -11.86 -19.62 -23.37
CA PRO A 184 -12.06 -18.94 -22.07
C PRO A 184 -11.66 -19.79 -20.84
N GLY A 185 -11.58 -21.13 -20.99
CA GLY A 185 -11.12 -22.01 -19.91
C GLY A 185 -9.60 -21.93 -19.61
N LEU A 186 -8.80 -21.43 -20.56
CA LEU A 186 -7.36 -21.22 -20.35
C LEU A 186 -7.07 -20.08 -19.36
N CYS A 187 -7.87 -19.02 -19.37
CA CYS A 187 -7.63 -17.82 -18.60
C CYS A 187 -7.67 -18.06 -17.07
N GLN A 188 -8.64 -18.84 -16.58
CA GLN A 188 -8.77 -19.15 -15.15
C GLN A 188 -7.64 -20.03 -14.61
N ASN A 189 -7.09 -20.91 -15.45
CA ASN A 189 -6.02 -21.82 -15.03
C ASN A 189 -4.64 -21.15 -14.99
N TYR A 190 -4.40 -20.14 -15.82
CA TYR A 190 -3.18 -19.32 -15.73
C TYR A 190 -3.12 -18.44 -14.49
N ASP A 191 -4.27 -18.03 -13.94
CA ASP A 191 -4.30 -17.28 -12.68
C ASP A 191 -3.77 -18.09 -11.49
N VAL A 192 -4.00 -19.40 -11.45
CA VAL A 192 -3.45 -20.29 -10.42
C VAL A 192 -1.93 -20.40 -10.53
N ILE A 193 -1.41 -20.55 -11.74
CA ILE A 193 0.05 -20.60 -11.99
C ILE A 193 0.69 -19.27 -11.62
N ARG A 194 0.07 -18.18 -12.07
CA ARG A 194 0.51 -16.83 -11.79
C ARG A 194 0.55 -16.57 -10.31
N HIS A 195 -0.53 -16.87 -9.60
CA HIS A 195 -0.62 -16.73 -8.15
C HIS A 195 0.52 -17.48 -7.44
N TYR A 196 0.81 -18.72 -7.83
CA TYR A 196 1.94 -19.44 -7.26
C TYR A 196 3.29 -18.80 -7.57
N LEU A 197 3.51 -18.33 -8.81
CA LEU A 197 4.79 -17.71 -9.20
C LEU A 197 5.03 -16.35 -8.52
N GLU A 198 3.97 -15.65 -8.11
CA GLU A 198 4.03 -14.31 -7.53
C GLU A 198 4.07 -14.29 -6.01
N THR A 199 3.48 -15.29 -5.38
CA THR A 199 3.40 -15.39 -3.92
C THR A 199 4.59 -16.17 -3.40
N SER A 200 5.27 -15.68 -2.36
CA SER A 200 6.30 -16.45 -1.67
C SER A 200 5.64 -17.46 -0.74
N TYR A 201 5.88 -18.73 -1.00
CA TYR A 201 5.40 -19.85 -0.18
C TYR A 201 6.61 -20.62 0.38
N PRO A 202 7.29 -20.13 1.44
CA PRO A 202 8.34 -20.90 2.06
C PRO A 202 7.77 -22.22 2.56
N LYS A 203 8.44 -23.32 2.27
CA LYS A 203 8.07 -24.64 2.79
C LYS A 203 8.13 -24.60 4.32
N LEU A 204 6.99 -24.51 4.97
CA LEU A 204 6.85 -24.71 6.39
C LEU A 204 6.74 -26.21 6.67
N ASN A 205 7.34 -26.68 7.75
CA ASN A 205 7.21 -28.07 8.22
C ASN A 205 5.74 -28.34 8.57
N GLY A 206 5.00 -28.97 7.64
CA GLY A 206 3.58 -29.29 7.79
C GLY A 206 2.75 -28.98 6.54
N ASN A 207 1.63 -29.64 6.39
CA ASN A 207 0.69 -29.53 5.27
C ASN A 207 0.03 -28.14 5.21
N GLY A 208 0.73 -27.15 4.69
CA GLY A 208 0.24 -25.77 4.57
C GLY A 208 -0.17 -25.40 3.15
N ASP A 209 -0.69 -24.20 2.98
CA ASP A 209 -1.14 -23.61 1.70
C ASP A 209 -0.10 -23.64 0.57
N SER A 210 1.19 -23.74 0.92
CA SER A 210 2.29 -23.85 -0.04
C SER A 210 2.23 -25.13 -0.89
N SER A 211 1.90 -26.27 -0.29
CA SER A 211 1.81 -27.54 -1.02
C SER A 211 0.59 -27.59 -1.93
N ILE A 212 -0.54 -27.02 -1.48
CA ILE A 212 -1.77 -26.95 -2.28
C ILE A 212 -1.58 -26.03 -3.49
N SER A 213 -0.98 -24.88 -3.29
CA SER A 213 -0.72 -23.91 -4.37
C SER A 213 0.26 -24.44 -5.40
N LEU A 214 1.35 -25.09 -4.96
CA LEU A 214 2.31 -25.75 -5.84
C LEU A 214 1.66 -26.90 -6.63
N PHE A 215 0.89 -27.76 -5.95
CA PHE A 215 0.16 -28.85 -6.60
C PHE A 215 -0.78 -28.35 -7.70
N LYS A 216 -1.57 -27.30 -7.41
CA LYS A 216 -2.47 -26.66 -8.39
C LYS A 216 -1.72 -26.12 -9.59
N ALA A 217 -0.59 -25.43 -9.39
CA ALA A 217 0.22 -24.86 -10.44
C ALA A 217 0.84 -25.94 -11.34
N ILE A 218 1.43 -26.99 -10.76
CA ILE A 218 2.00 -28.14 -11.51
C ILE A 218 0.90 -28.86 -12.30
N ARG A 219 -0.27 -29.12 -11.69
CA ARG A 219 -1.41 -29.76 -12.34
C ARG A 219 -1.87 -28.97 -13.57
N CYS A 220 -1.97 -27.64 -13.47
CA CYS A 220 -2.31 -26.79 -14.60
C CYS A 220 -1.29 -26.90 -15.74
N CYS A 221 0.00 -26.83 -15.44
CA CYS A 221 1.05 -26.96 -16.44
C CYS A 221 1.00 -28.32 -17.17
N ILE A 222 0.77 -29.40 -16.42
CA ILE A 222 0.67 -30.76 -16.98
C ILE A 222 -0.57 -30.89 -17.86
N LYS A 223 -1.75 -30.45 -17.37
CA LYS A 223 -3.02 -30.50 -18.11
C LYS A 223 -2.95 -29.80 -19.47
N TYR A 224 -2.23 -28.68 -19.55
CA TYR A 224 -2.10 -27.90 -20.79
C TYR A 224 -0.81 -28.15 -21.53
N ASN A 225 -0.04 -29.17 -21.13
CA ASN A 225 1.26 -29.55 -21.72
C ASN A 225 2.27 -28.40 -21.85
N ASP A 226 2.21 -27.45 -20.90
CA ASP A 226 3.08 -26.28 -20.87
C ASP A 226 4.40 -26.59 -20.14
N LYS A 227 5.34 -27.19 -20.88
CA LYS A 227 6.66 -27.60 -20.35
C LYS A 227 7.52 -26.41 -19.92
N VAL A 228 7.37 -25.25 -20.56
CA VAL A 228 8.17 -24.05 -20.27
C VAL A 228 7.76 -23.45 -18.92
N THR A 229 6.46 -23.30 -18.72
CA THR A 229 5.93 -22.77 -17.46
C THR A 229 6.11 -23.77 -16.32
N LEU A 230 5.98 -25.08 -16.58
CA LEU A 230 6.27 -26.13 -15.60
C LEU A 230 7.72 -26.04 -15.09
N LYS A 231 8.69 -25.80 -15.97
CA LYS A 231 10.09 -25.60 -15.57
C LYS A 231 10.27 -24.40 -14.65
N LYS A 232 9.55 -23.30 -14.91
CA LYS A 232 9.58 -22.10 -14.05
C LYS A 232 8.99 -22.39 -12.67
N VAL A 233 7.86 -23.10 -12.61
CA VAL A 233 7.20 -23.51 -11.36
C VAL A 233 8.12 -24.41 -10.54
N ILE A 234 8.77 -25.40 -11.18
CA ILE A 234 9.72 -26.30 -10.52
C ILE A 234 10.94 -25.53 -9.98
N ASN A 235 11.54 -24.65 -10.78
CA ASN A 235 12.69 -23.85 -10.35
C ASN A 235 12.35 -23.00 -9.12
N LYS A 236 11.15 -22.38 -9.12
CA LYS A 236 10.69 -21.61 -7.97
C LYS A 236 10.49 -22.50 -6.74
N ALA A 237 9.90 -23.68 -6.91
CA ALA A 237 9.70 -24.64 -5.82
C ALA A 237 11.05 -25.08 -5.19
N VAL A 238 12.08 -25.30 -6.00
CA VAL A 238 13.43 -25.61 -5.50
C VAL A 238 14.00 -24.45 -4.68
N LEU A 239 13.82 -23.21 -5.12
CA LEU A 239 14.20 -22.02 -4.35
C LEU A 239 13.43 -21.90 -3.02
N GLU A 240 12.20 -22.41 -2.96
CA GLU A 240 11.36 -22.50 -1.76
C GLU A 240 11.63 -23.76 -0.92
N ARG A 241 12.77 -24.43 -1.14
CA ARG A 241 13.27 -25.61 -0.39
C ARG A 241 12.52 -26.92 -0.62
N TRP A 242 11.82 -27.08 -1.76
CA TRP A 242 11.27 -28.37 -2.17
C TRP A 242 12.39 -29.25 -2.75
N THR A 243 12.46 -30.51 -2.33
CA THR A 243 13.44 -31.43 -2.88
C THR A 243 13.00 -31.98 -4.24
N THR A 244 13.96 -32.33 -5.09
CA THR A 244 13.70 -32.94 -6.40
C THR A 244 12.82 -34.19 -6.28
N LYS A 245 13.07 -35.05 -5.26
CA LYS A 245 12.28 -36.26 -5.01
C LYS A 245 10.81 -35.97 -4.67
N GLU A 246 10.53 -34.90 -3.89
CA GLU A 246 9.16 -34.48 -3.57
C GLU A 246 8.45 -33.97 -4.81
N LEU A 247 9.11 -33.18 -5.62
CA LEU A 247 8.55 -32.63 -6.86
C LEU A 247 8.27 -33.74 -7.90
N GLU A 248 9.20 -34.68 -8.09
CA GLU A 248 9.01 -35.84 -8.97
C GLU A 248 7.83 -36.70 -8.51
N ARG A 249 7.71 -36.97 -7.20
CA ARG A 249 6.57 -37.70 -6.64
C ARG A 249 5.25 -36.98 -6.88
N MET A 250 5.24 -35.65 -6.69
CA MET A 250 4.06 -34.81 -6.94
C MET A 250 3.66 -34.85 -8.41
N ILE A 251 4.61 -34.69 -9.34
CA ILE A 251 4.38 -34.72 -10.79
C ILE A 251 3.82 -36.10 -11.19
N ARG A 252 4.39 -37.19 -10.69
CA ARG A 252 3.94 -38.57 -10.95
C ARG A 252 2.50 -38.75 -10.49
N ASN A 253 2.20 -38.42 -9.24
CA ASN A 253 0.85 -38.51 -8.69
C ASN A 253 -0.20 -37.71 -9.48
N ILE A 254 0.20 -36.55 -10.05
CA ILE A 254 -0.68 -35.75 -10.90
C ILE A 254 -0.92 -36.44 -12.22
N LYS A 255 0.12 -36.96 -12.88
CA LYS A 255 0.00 -37.66 -14.13
C LYS A 255 -0.87 -38.92 -14.02
N ASP A 256 -0.66 -39.70 -12.94
CA ASP A 256 -1.40 -40.95 -12.72
C ASP A 256 -2.90 -40.74 -12.43
N LYS A 257 -3.26 -39.54 -11.89
CA LYS A 257 -4.66 -39.25 -11.52
C LYS A 257 -5.43 -38.37 -12.51
N TYR A 258 -4.74 -37.57 -13.32
CA TYR A 258 -5.37 -36.46 -14.02
C TYR A 258 -4.96 -36.34 -15.49
N VAL A 259 -4.10 -37.20 -16.01
CA VAL A 259 -3.71 -37.29 -17.41
C VAL A 259 -4.04 -38.68 -17.94
#